data_c5dfb69d517c6bad43ed98e1730562eb
#
_entry.id   c5dfb69d517c6bad43ed98e1730562eb
#
_cell.length_a   1.000
_cell.length_b   1.000
_cell.length_c   1.000
_cell.angle_alpha   90.00
_cell.angle_beta   90.00
_cell.angle_gamma   90.00
#
_symmetry.space_group_name_H-M   'P 1'
#
loop_
_entity.id
_entity.type
_entity.pdbx_description
1 polymer ?
#
loop_
_entity_poly.entity_id
_entity_poly.type
_entity_poly.pdbx_seq_one_letter_code
_entity_poly.pdbx_strand_id
1 'polypeptide(L)'
;MVERARVVLADRTDRRSVAFLSFTNAAADELASRLAMFGALPTPLFPNFIGTFDRFLWQFLIAPFGVEGCTVVPRLVPDKKDWVVKPPYDKAQALTLECFDRQTGSLIQAKADEVAFAPKNGPGAWETTARNIIARSLVEGRLDFDDVRACVRKRLADKAFAVRIGTALTGRFREIVVDEAQDCNLADLEIVAWLRSSGLTIKIICDPNQGIYGFRGGVADELDVFAHTFEQDDRLPMSGNFRSSPAICAAISQLRPPASRGKPDQALGRYKDETTPVHLLSYSGRAVSPKIGPAFLALAQGLGIEPKDAPLLASTWSSASNAAGRRAVDVPSDKTLLLAQSVMSFLSAFDAGNRREALGRLHRTVLMIRGHIAQKGEYRTHLIKSEGEGGGWRPEIIAIGQALKPTAGETADQWLSRARVLLNRDLVGTLTINQRLRTNAELGAMLTTEQATNLPASSIHAVKGLEFSAVCVVLPPQTAGQILDVLKGVNMSPKLVEGARKVYVAASR
;
A
#
# COMPACT_ATOMS: atom_id res chain seq x y z
N MET A 1 -18.84 4.41 10.47
CA MET A 1 -19.31 4.82 9.12
C MET A 1 -20.63 4.16 8.69
N VAL A 2 -20.78 2.82 8.73
CA VAL A 2 -22.00 2.11 8.26
C VAL A 2 -23.30 2.67 8.89
N GLU A 3 -23.34 2.84 10.21
CA GLU A 3 -24.55 3.34 10.88
C GLU A 3 -24.87 4.79 10.46
N ARG A 4 -23.86 5.63 10.35
CA ARG A 4 -24.06 7.01 9.83
C ARG A 4 -24.59 6.97 8.39
N ALA A 5 -24.04 6.10 7.54
CA ALA A 5 -24.49 5.95 6.17
C ALA A 5 -25.96 5.50 6.10
N ARG A 6 -26.38 4.53 6.94
CA ARG A 6 -27.80 4.10 7.02
C ARG A 6 -28.72 5.26 7.35
N VAL A 7 -28.38 6.05 8.37
CA VAL A 7 -29.19 7.21 8.78
C VAL A 7 -29.30 8.25 7.68
N VAL A 8 -28.15 8.68 7.09
CA VAL A 8 -28.18 9.74 6.07
C VAL A 8 -28.76 9.28 4.74
N LEU A 9 -28.57 8.03 4.33
CA LEU A 9 -29.16 7.51 3.10
C LEU A 9 -30.67 7.29 3.21
N ALA A 10 -31.18 7.04 4.42
CA ALA A 10 -32.63 6.94 4.68
C ALA A 10 -33.32 8.30 4.75
N ASP A 11 -32.61 9.36 5.11
CA ASP A 11 -33.16 10.70 5.20
C ASP A 11 -33.41 11.28 3.80
N ARG A 12 -34.70 11.58 3.51
CA ARG A 12 -35.15 12.14 2.24
C ARG A 12 -35.62 13.60 2.35
N THR A 13 -35.39 14.22 3.48
CA THR A 13 -35.80 15.63 3.70
C THR A 13 -34.94 16.61 2.90
N ASP A 14 -33.63 16.29 2.76
CA ASP A 14 -32.72 17.01 1.89
C ASP A 14 -32.45 16.24 0.60
N ARG A 15 -32.70 16.87 -0.54
CA ARG A 15 -32.52 16.27 -1.88
C ARG A 15 -31.05 16.19 -2.29
N ARG A 16 -30.14 16.87 -1.58
CA ARG A 16 -28.70 16.78 -1.84
C ARG A 16 -28.18 15.41 -1.44
N SER A 17 -27.17 14.98 -2.15
CA SER A 17 -26.53 13.68 -1.95
C SER A 17 -25.53 13.69 -0.79
N VAL A 18 -25.01 12.50 -0.47
CA VAL A 18 -23.94 12.29 0.48
C VAL A 18 -22.76 11.58 -0.22
N ALA A 19 -21.53 11.96 0.11
CA ALA A 19 -20.35 11.25 -0.35
C ALA A 19 -19.64 10.55 0.81
N PHE A 20 -19.29 9.28 0.63
CA PHE A 20 -18.47 8.49 1.54
C PHE A 20 -17.16 8.19 0.84
N LEU A 21 -16.06 8.71 1.39
CA LEU A 21 -14.73 8.65 0.81
C LEU A 21 -13.83 7.82 1.72
N SER A 22 -13.01 6.94 1.12
CA SER A 22 -11.94 6.22 1.80
C SER A 22 -10.65 6.30 0.99
N PHE A 23 -9.50 5.93 1.56
CA PHE A 23 -8.21 5.92 0.85
C PHE A 23 -7.91 4.58 0.18
N THR A 24 -8.75 3.55 0.38
CA THR A 24 -8.59 2.23 -0.25
C THR A 24 -9.87 1.75 -0.91
N ASN A 25 -9.74 1.03 -2.04
CA ASN A 25 -10.90 0.39 -2.66
C ASN A 25 -11.54 -0.64 -1.71
N ALA A 26 -10.72 -1.41 -0.97
CA ALA A 26 -11.22 -2.41 -0.04
C ALA A 26 -12.18 -1.82 1.02
N ALA A 27 -11.85 -0.65 1.60
CA ALA A 27 -12.71 0.00 2.57
C ALA A 27 -13.99 0.57 1.94
N ALA A 28 -13.90 1.11 0.72
CA ALA A 28 -15.09 1.58 -0.01
C ALA A 28 -16.03 0.42 -0.39
N ASP A 29 -15.46 -0.69 -0.87
CA ASP A 29 -16.20 -1.90 -1.25
C ASP A 29 -16.83 -2.57 -0.01
N GLU A 30 -16.12 -2.60 1.12
CA GLU A 30 -16.63 -3.12 2.39
C GLU A 30 -17.82 -2.31 2.89
N LEU A 31 -17.74 -0.96 2.83
CA LEU A 31 -18.87 -0.10 3.18
C LEU A 31 -20.08 -0.38 2.29
N ALA A 32 -19.89 -0.45 0.98
CA ALA A 32 -20.96 -0.74 0.03
C ALA A 32 -21.59 -2.12 0.29
N SER A 33 -20.76 -3.14 0.54
CA SER A 33 -21.19 -4.51 0.84
C SER A 33 -22.02 -4.57 2.13
N ARG A 34 -21.57 -3.92 3.20
CA ARG A 34 -22.32 -3.86 4.47
C ARG A 34 -23.64 -3.12 4.32
N LEU A 35 -23.66 -2.02 3.59
CA LEU A 35 -24.92 -1.29 3.32
C LEU A 35 -25.89 -2.13 2.50
N ALA A 36 -25.40 -2.89 1.52
CA ALA A 36 -26.22 -3.82 0.74
C ALA A 36 -26.83 -4.93 1.61
N MET A 37 -26.02 -5.53 2.52
CA MET A 37 -26.52 -6.55 3.47
C MET A 37 -27.63 -6.02 4.39
N PHE A 38 -27.58 -4.74 4.75
CA PHE A 38 -28.64 -4.08 5.54
C PHE A 38 -29.81 -3.55 4.70
N GLY A 39 -29.83 -3.76 3.39
CA GLY A 39 -30.84 -3.19 2.49
C GLY A 39 -30.83 -1.65 2.46
N ALA A 40 -29.72 -1.04 2.89
CA ALA A 40 -29.60 0.41 3.00
C ALA A 40 -28.84 1.06 1.83
N LEU A 41 -28.34 0.27 0.88
CA LEU A 41 -27.68 0.77 -0.32
C LEU A 41 -28.73 1.14 -1.39
N PRO A 42 -28.84 2.44 -1.78
CA PRO A 42 -29.74 2.83 -2.85
C PRO A 42 -29.35 2.21 -4.19
N THR A 43 -30.33 1.79 -4.97
CA THR A 43 -30.13 1.30 -6.34
C THR A 43 -31.02 2.07 -7.30
N PRO A 44 -30.48 2.92 -8.20
CA PRO A 44 -29.05 3.24 -8.35
C PRO A 44 -28.48 4.03 -7.16
N LEU A 45 -27.15 3.95 -6.97
CA LEU A 45 -26.45 4.72 -5.93
C LEU A 45 -26.56 6.24 -6.16
N PHE A 46 -26.63 6.66 -7.44
CA PHE A 46 -26.85 8.07 -7.80
C PHE A 46 -28.09 8.65 -7.13
N PRO A 47 -28.04 9.87 -6.58
CA PRO A 47 -26.97 10.88 -6.66
C PRO A 47 -25.84 10.74 -5.64
N ASN A 48 -25.89 9.77 -4.73
CA ASN A 48 -24.88 9.57 -3.71
C ASN A 48 -23.57 9.05 -4.32
N PHE A 49 -22.49 9.12 -3.53
CA PHE A 49 -21.17 8.64 -3.92
C PHE A 49 -20.55 7.78 -2.80
N ILE A 50 -20.09 6.58 -3.16
CA ILE A 50 -19.23 5.73 -2.31
C ILE A 50 -18.02 5.37 -3.16
N GLY A 51 -16.82 5.67 -2.66
CA GLY A 51 -15.59 5.39 -3.40
C GLY A 51 -14.35 5.92 -2.73
N THR A 52 -13.24 5.85 -3.47
CA THR A 52 -11.98 6.40 -2.96
C THR A 52 -11.94 7.93 -3.11
N PHE A 53 -11.13 8.58 -2.24
CA PHE A 53 -10.85 10.01 -2.35
C PHE A 53 -10.32 10.38 -3.74
N ASP A 54 -9.41 9.57 -4.28
CA ASP A 54 -8.86 9.71 -5.63
C ASP A 54 -9.95 9.70 -6.71
N ARG A 55 -10.90 8.77 -6.62
CA ARG A 55 -12.01 8.67 -7.56
C ARG A 55 -12.94 9.88 -7.46
N PHE A 56 -13.13 10.42 -6.25
CA PHE A 56 -13.90 11.65 -6.04
C PHE A 56 -13.23 12.85 -6.73
N LEU A 57 -11.91 13.03 -6.52
CA LEU A 57 -11.15 14.10 -7.18
C LEU A 57 -11.24 14.00 -8.71
N TRP A 58 -11.05 12.80 -9.23
CA TRP A 58 -11.17 12.56 -10.66
C TRP A 58 -12.57 12.89 -11.19
N GLN A 59 -13.61 12.33 -10.58
CA GLN A 59 -14.97 12.41 -11.08
C GLN A 59 -15.58 13.81 -10.98
N PHE A 60 -15.23 14.57 -9.95
CA PHE A 60 -15.88 15.86 -9.67
C PHE A 60 -14.98 17.07 -9.94
N LEU A 61 -13.66 16.91 -9.96
CA LEU A 61 -12.74 18.04 -10.09
C LEU A 61 -11.86 18.00 -11.36
N ILE A 62 -11.73 16.85 -12.03
CA ILE A 62 -10.91 16.72 -13.24
C ILE A 62 -11.75 16.35 -14.46
N ALA A 63 -12.46 15.23 -14.44
CA ALA A 63 -13.16 14.71 -15.62
C ALA A 63 -14.15 15.73 -16.26
N PRO A 64 -14.93 16.50 -15.48
CA PRO A 64 -15.87 17.48 -16.07
C PRO A 64 -15.19 18.70 -16.70
N PHE A 65 -13.95 19.01 -16.30
CA PHE A 65 -13.27 20.28 -16.67
C PHE A 65 -12.03 20.07 -17.54
N GLY A 66 -11.63 18.84 -17.79
CA GLY A 66 -10.38 18.50 -18.48
C GLY A 66 -9.12 18.89 -17.67
N VAL A 67 -8.00 19.10 -18.30
CA VAL A 67 -6.74 19.58 -17.74
C VAL A 67 -6.25 20.76 -18.57
N GLU A 68 -5.79 21.82 -17.92
CA GLU A 68 -5.26 23.01 -18.58
C GLU A 68 -4.07 22.64 -19.48
N GLY A 69 -4.08 23.12 -20.72
CA GLY A 69 -3.04 22.82 -21.72
C GLY A 69 -3.16 21.44 -22.36
N CYS A 70 -4.15 20.63 -22.00
CA CYS A 70 -4.42 19.33 -22.62
C CYS A 70 -5.48 19.49 -23.73
N THR A 71 -5.14 19.03 -24.93
CA THR A 71 -6.05 19.08 -26.09
C THR A 71 -6.86 17.79 -26.28
N VAL A 72 -6.56 16.76 -25.48
CA VAL A 72 -7.22 15.45 -25.52
C VAL A 72 -8.03 15.22 -24.24
N VAL A 73 -9.00 14.31 -24.31
CA VAL A 73 -9.76 13.93 -23.12
C VAL A 73 -8.81 13.24 -22.12
N PRO A 74 -8.71 13.76 -20.90
CA PRO A 74 -7.84 13.17 -19.89
C PRO A 74 -8.26 11.76 -19.54
N ARG A 75 -7.29 10.88 -19.30
CA ARG A 75 -7.49 9.50 -18.85
C ARG A 75 -6.60 9.16 -17.67
N LEU A 76 -7.14 8.38 -16.75
CA LEU A 76 -6.34 7.81 -15.68
C LEU A 76 -5.44 6.72 -16.22
N VAL A 77 -4.16 6.83 -15.87
CA VAL A 77 -3.19 5.77 -16.10
C VAL A 77 -2.76 5.20 -14.74
N PRO A 78 -2.23 3.97 -14.71
CA PRO A 78 -1.63 3.45 -13.50
C PRO A 78 -0.52 4.37 -12.99
N ASP A 79 -0.26 4.27 -11.66
CA ASP A 79 0.74 5.06 -10.94
C ASP A 79 2.07 5.19 -11.71
N LYS A 80 2.50 6.43 -11.93
CA LYS A 80 3.72 6.78 -12.67
C LYS A 80 4.96 6.90 -11.78
N LYS A 81 4.83 6.61 -10.50
CA LYS A 81 5.93 6.75 -9.53
C LYS A 81 7.23 6.06 -9.97
N ASP A 82 7.11 4.91 -10.61
CA ASP A 82 8.25 4.12 -11.09
C ASP A 82 8.79 4.58 -12.46
N TRP A 83 8.27 5.67 -13.06
CA TRP A 83 8.81 6.17 -14.32
C TRP A 83 10.23 6.69 -14.12
N VAL A 84 11.11 6.35 -15.09
CA VAL A 84 12.52 6.69 -15.00
C VAL A 84 12.75 8.14 -15.36
N VAL A 85 13.39 8.87 -14.46
CA VAL A 85 13.92 10.22 -14.64
C VAL A 85 15.44 10.11 -14.73
N LYS A 86 15.97 10.20 -15.95
CA LYS A 86 17.41 10.14 -16.23
C LYS A 86 17.77 11.17 -17.27
N PRO A 87 18.62 12.17 -16.94
CA PRO A 87 19.15 13.10 -17.93
C PRO A 87 19.90 12.37 -19.04
N PRO A 88 20.00 12.95 -20.26
CA PRO A 88 20.54 12.29 -21.45
C PRO A 88 22.08 12.34 -21.52
N TYR A 89 22.78 12.03 -20.42
CA TYR A 89 24.24 11.90 -20.42
C TYR A 89 24.68 10.60 -19.75
N ASP A 90 25.86 10.12 -20.18
CA ASP A 90 26.44 8.89 -19.66
C ASP A 90 26.66 8.97 -18.15
N LYS A 91 26.47 7.84 -17.45
CA LYS A 91 26.64 7.70 -16.00
C LYS A 91 25.68 8.52 -15.14
N ALA A 92 24.64 9.18 -15.72
CA ALA A 92 23.58 9.77 -14.92
C ALA A 92 22.88 8.66 -14.11
N GLN A 93 22.78 8.85 -12.79
CA GLN A 93 21.97 7.96 -11.95
C GLN A 93 20.51 8.09 -12.36
N ALA A 94 19.84 6.97 -12.60
CA ALA A 94 18.42 6.96 -12.85
C ALA A 94 17.67 7.08 -11.52
N LEU A 95 16.75 8.04 -11.44
CA LEU A 95 15.79 8.18 -10.35
C LEU A 95 14.41 7.77 -10.83
N THR A 96 13.48 7.60 -9.91
CA THR A 96 12.07 7.40 -10.20
C THR A 96 11.31 8.70 -10.07
N LEU A 97 10.18 8.83 -10.77
CA LEU A 97 9.37 10.04 -10.76
C LEU A 97 8.76 10.34 -9.37
N GLU A 98 8.69 9.36 -8.47
CA GLU A 98 8.31 9.57 -7.08
C GLU A 98 9.29 10.43 -6.27
N CYS A 99 10.53 10.59 -6.77
CA CYS A 99 11.51 11.48 -6.17
C CYS A 99 11.24 12.96 -6.48
N PHE A 100 10.21 13.29 -7.26
CA PHE A 100 9.94 14.64 -7.73
C PHE A 100 8.50 15.08 -7.41
N ASP A 101 8.37 16.31 -6.95
CA ASP A 101 7.07 16.95 -6.76
C ASP A 101 6.35 17.11 -8.11
N ARG A 102 5.10 16.68 -8.18
CA ARG A 102 4.33 16.67 -9.43
C ARG A 102 3.87 18.05 -9.91
N GLN A 103 3.82 19.03 -9.04
CA GLN A 103 3.41 20.38 -9.37
C GLN A 103 4.59 21.22 -9.87
N THR A 104 5.75 21.07 -9.23
CA THR A 104 6.93 21.91 -9.51
C THR A 104 8.02 21.21 -10.31
N GLY A 105 8.04 19.87 -10.27
CA GLY A 105 9.13 19.05 -10.80
C GLY A 105 10.41 19.11 -9.98
N SER A 106 10.38 19.72 -8.79
CA SER A 106 11.53 19.82 -7.90
C SER A 106 11.81 18.50 -7.18
N LEU A 107 13.08 18.24 -6.87
CA LEU A 107 13.50 17.05 -6.15
C LEU A 107 12.98 17.07 -4.70
N ILE A 108 12.40 15.95 -4.27
CA ILE A 108 12.00 15.72 -2.88
C ILE A 108 13.21 15.14 -2.14
N GLN A 109 13.87 15.95 -1.30
CA GLN A 109 15.12 15.57 -0.66
C GLN A 109 15.04 14.27 0.13
N ALA A 110 13.99 14.08 0.90
CA ALA A 110 13.81 12.85 1.68
C ALA A 110 13.81 11.58 0.80
N LYS A 111 13.22 11.66 -0.41
CA LYS A 111 13.22 10.56 -1.38
C LYS A 111 14.57 10.35 -2.07
N ALA A 112 15.28 11.45 -2.33
CA ALA A 112 16.63 11.41 -2.86
C ALA A 112 17.61 10.74 -1.88
N ASP A 113 17.47 11.04 -0.60
CA ASP A 113 18.29 10.46 0.47
C ASP A 113 18.07 8.94 0.61
N GLU A 114 16.84 8.45 0.43
CA GLU A 114 16.52 7.01 0.43
C GLU A 114 17.31 6.22 -0.62
N VAL A 115 17.68 6.85 -1.74
CA VAL A 115 18.43 6.25 -2.85
C VAL A 115 19.88 6.75 -2.93
N ALA A 116 20.36 7.40 -1.88
CA ALA A 116 21.72 7.98 -1.79
C ALA A 116 22.08 8.85 -3.00
N PHE A 117 21.14 9.70 -3.45
CA PHE A 117 21.33 10.59 -4.57
C PHE A 117 22.00 11.89 -4.14
N ALA A 118 23.25 12.10 -4.60
CA ALA A 118 24.04 13.29 -4.29
C ALA A 118 24.84 13.73 -5.53
N PRO A 119 24.22 14.41 -6.50
CA PRO A 119 24.88 14.84 -7.72
C PRO A 119 25.83 16.00 -7.45
N LYS A 120 27.07 15.96 -8.00
CA LYS A 120 28.12 16.96 -7.79
C LYS A 120 27.69 18.39 -8.19
N ASN A 121 26.88 18.50 -9.25
CA ASN A 121 26.44 19.79 -9.82
C ASN A 121 24.97 20.12 -9.48
N GLY A 122 24.43 19.54 -8.40
CA GLY A 122 23.04 19.73 -8.00
C GLY A 122 22.03 18.96 -8.87
N PRO A 123 20.73 18.96 -8.48
CA PRO A 123 19.68 18.15 -9.10
C PRO A 123 19.09 18.73 -10.39
N GLY A 124 19.47 19.93 -10.83
CA GLY A 124 18.76 20.71 -11.86
C GLY A 124 18.50 19.97 -13.19
N ALA A 125 19.45 19.11 -13.65
CA ALA A 125 19.24 18.34 -14.86
C ALA A 125 18.13 17.28 -14.70
N TRP A 126 18.03 16.65 -13.53
CA TRP A 126 16.96 15.68 -13.20
C TRP A 126 15.62 16.38 -13.04
N GLU A 127 15.60 17.54 -12.36
CA GLU A 127 14.37 18.32 -12.20
C GLU A 127 13.83 18.81 -13.55
N THR A 128 14.72 19.24 -14.46
CA THR A 128 14.33 19.60 -15.83
C THR A 128 13.77 18.40 -16.58
N THR A 129 14.40 17.22 -16.44
CA THR A 129 13.92 15.99 -17.05
C THR A 129 12.57 15.58 -16.48
N ALA A 130 12.39 15.67 -15.15
CA ALA A 130 11.12 15.38 -14.47
C ALA A 130 10.00 16.32 -14.96
N ARG A 131 10.25 17.64 -15.00
CA ARG A 131 9.30 18.63 -15.55
C ARG A 131 8.86 18.29 -16.96
N ASN A 132 9.80 17.91 -17.83
CA ASN A 132 9.49 17.54 -19.21
C ASN A 132 8.63 16.27 -19.29
N ILE A 133 8.92 15.25 -18.47
CA ILE A 133 8.13 14.01 -18.40
C ILE A 133 6.70 14.32 -17.92
N ILE A 134 6.57 15.11 -16.85
CA ILE A 134 5.27 15.51 -16.29
C ILE A 134 4.48 16.31 -17.32
N ALA A 135 5.07 17.37 -17.89
CA ALA A 135 4.42 18.24 -18.88
C ALA A 135 3.96 17.45 -20.11
N ARG A 136 4.82 16.60 -20.68
CA ARG A 136 4.47 15.74 -21.81
C ARG A 136 3.31 14.82 -21.49
N SER A 137 3.35 14.17 -20.33
CA SER A 137 2.29 13.28 -19.88
C SER A 137 0.93 13.99 -19.72
N LEU A 138 0.95 15.23 -19.21
CA LEU A 138 -0.26 16.06 -19.09
C LEU A 138 -0.81 16.46 -20.46
N VAL A 139 0.04 16.89 -21.40
CA VAL A 139 -0.37 17.22 -22.79
C VAL A 139 -1.00 15.99 -23.47
N GLU A 140 -0.45 14.80 -23.24
CA GLU A 140 -0.99 13.53 -23.74
C GLU A 140 -2.27 13.08 -23.00
N GLY A 141 -2.75 13.84 -22.03
CA GLY A 141 -3.93 13.51 -21.21
C GLY A 141 -3.75 12.31 -20.28
N ARG A 142 -2.52 11.93 -19.96
CA ARG A 142 -2.18 10.75 -19.14
C ARG A 142 -1.87 11.18 -17.72
N LEU A 143 -2.83 10.98 -16.81
CA LEU A 143 -2.72 11.35 -15.39
C LEU A 143 -2.72 10.11 -14.50
N ASP A 144 -1.83 10.08 -13.53
CA ASP A 144 -2.01 9.26 -12.32
C ASP A 144 -2.65 10.10 -11.20
N PHE A 145 -2.89 9.52 -10.04
CA PHE A 145 -3.56 10.25 -8.97
C PHE A 145 -2.71 11.35 -8.33
N ASP A 146 -1.38 11.29 -8.40
CA ASP A 146 -0.53 12.39 -7.94
C ASP A 146 -0.63 13.59 -8.89
N ASP A 147 -0.73 13.35 -10.20
CA ASP A 147 -1.02 14.43 -11.16
C ASP A 147 -2.43 15.00 -10.95
N VAL A 148 -3.42 14.16 -10.65
CA VAL A 148 -4.79 14.62 -10.33
C VAL A 148 -4.75 15.60 -9.16
N ARG A 149 -4.06 15.26 -8.06
CA ARG A 149 -3.89 16.16 -6.90
C ARG A 149 -3.21 17.48 -7.28
N ALA A 150 -2.11 17.40 -8.03
CA ALA A 150 -1.39 18.58 -8.48
C ALA A 150 -2.27 19.48 -9.36
N CYS A 151 -3.02 18.90 -10.29
CA CYS A 151 -3.96 19.64 -11.15
C CYS A 151 -5.11 20.27 -10.35
N VAL A 152 -5.67 19.56 -9.37
CA VAL A 152 -6.72 20.09 -8.49
C VAL A 152 -6.18 21.26 -7.69
N ARG A 153 -5.02 21.14 -7.03
CA ARG A 153 -4.42 22.22 -6.26
C ARG A 153 -4.15 23.47 -7.12
N LYS A 154 -3.58 23.27 -8.33
CA LYS A 154 -3.35 24.36 -9.28
C LYS A 154 -4.63 25.11 -9.63
N ARG A 155 -5.74 24.37 -9.85
CA ARG A 155 -7.05 24.97 -10.17
C ARG A 155 -7.68 25.69 -8.99
N LEU A 156 -7.57 25.13 -7.79
CA LEU A 156 -8.11 25.74 -6.58
C LEU A 156 -7.38 27.04 -6.20
N ALA A 157 -6.17 27.29 -6.74
CA ALA A 157 -5.49 28.57 -6.64
C ALA A 157 -6.20 29.68 -7.46
N ASP A 158 -6.96 29.33 -8.50
CA ASP A 158 -7.89 30.26 -9.15
C ASP A 158 -9.15 30.44 -8.30
N LYS A 159 -9.25 31.59 -7.64
CA LYS A 159 -10.36 31.90 -6.73
C LYS A 159 -11.73 31.84 -7.41
N ALA A 160 -11.85 32.29 -8.67
CA ALA A 160 -13.11 32.27 -9.39
C ALA A 160 -13.57 30.84 -9.69
N PHE A 161 -12.63 30.00 -10.11
CA PHE A 161 -12.89 28.56 -10.31
C PHE A 161 -13.25 27.89 -8.98
N ALA A 162 -12.49 28.11 -7.92
CA ALA A 162 -12.69 27.51 -6.60
C ALA A 162 -14.10 27.84 -6.04
N VAL A 163 -14.53 29.09 -6.11
CA VAL A 163 -15.88 29.50 -5.68
C VAL A 163 -16.97 28.83 -6.51
N ARG A 164 -16.85 28.85 -7.84
CA ARG A 164 -17.84 28.24 -8.74
C ARG A 164 -18.01 26.76 -8.46
N ILE A 165 -16.91 26.02 -8.31
CA ILE A 165 -16.93 24.58 -8.06
C ILE A 165 -17.41 24.29 -6.63
N GLY A 166 -16.98 25.07 -5.65
CA GLY A 166 -17.47 24.97 -4.26
C GLY A 166 -18.99 25.10 -4.21
N THR A 167 -19.57 26.10 -4.90
CA THR A 167 -21.02 26.29 -5.01
C THR A 167 -21.70 25.08 -5.69
N ALA A 168 -21.13 24.55 -6.76
CA ALA A 168 -21.69 23.37 -7.44
C ALA A 168 -21.66 22.14 -6.55
N LEU A 169 -20.59 21.93 -5.81
CA LEU A 169 -20.47 20.80 -4.88
C LEU A 169 -21.40 20.92 -3.67
N THR A 170 -21.56 22.13 -3.10
CA THR A 170 -22.53 22.37 -1.99
C THR A 170 -23.98 22.22 -2.44
N GLY A 171 -24.28 22.55 -3.70
CA GLY A 171 -25.59 22.28 -4.31
C GLY A 171 -25.84 20.77 -4.52
N ARG A 172 -24.78 19.99 -4.72
CA ARG A 172 -24.87 18.54 -4.96
C ARG A 172 -24.81 17.71 -3.66
N PHE A 173 -23.86 18.02 -2.78
CA PHE A 173 -23.62 17.25 -1.55
C PHE A 173 -24.01 18.05 -0.32
N ARG A 174 -24.75 17.44 0.58
CA ARG A 174 -25.03 18.00 1.91
C ARG A 174 -23.97 17.62 2.94
N GLU A 175 -23.34 16.45 2.75
CA GLU A 175 -22.33 15.92 3.66
C GLU A 175 -21.29 15.10 2.89
N ILE A 176 -20.04 15.24 3.27
CA ILE A 176 -18.93 14.38 2.82
C ILE A 176 -18.30 13.76 4.06
N VAL A 177 -18.24 12.43 4.09
CA VAL A 177 -17.57 11.66 5.15
C VAL A 177 -16.25 11.13 4.60
N VAL A 178 -15.14 11.48 5.23
CA VAL A 178 -13.79 11.02 4.88
C VAL A 178 -13.34 10.02 5.95
N ASP A 179 -13.18 8.77 5.55
CA ASP A 179 -12.71 7.68 6.42
C ASP A 179 -11.22 7.42 6.21
N GLU A 180 -10.55 6.87 7.24
CA GLU A 180 -9.12 6.60 7.23
C GLU A 180 -8.28 7.88 6.95
N ALA A 181 -8.70 9.02 7.48
CA ALA A 181 -8.06 10.30 7.17
C ALA A 181 -6.59 10.42 7.65
N GLN A 182 -6.11 9.51 8.50
CA GLN A 182 -4.68 9.39 8.82
C GLN A 182 -3.82 8.95 7.62
N ASP A 183 -4.43 8.54 6.51
CA ASP A 183 -3.75 8.19 5.26
C ASP A 183 -3.70 9.37 4.26
N CYS A 184 -4.30 10.50 4.60
CA CYS A 184 -4.16 11.76 3.85
C CYS A 184 -2.69 12.16 3.72
N ASN A 185 -2.33 12.75 2.59
CA ASN A 185 -1.16 13.60 2.50
C ASN A 185 -1.55 15.09 2.66
N LEU A 186 -0.57 15.98 2.69
CA LEU A 186 -0.84 17.42 2.88
C LEU A 186 -1.78 17.99 1.81
N ALA A 187 -1.62 17.58 0.54
CA ALA A 187 -2.50 18.03 -0.54
C ALA A 187 -3.95 17.56 -0.34
N ASP A 188 -4.15 16.35 0.18
CA ASP A 188 -5.48 15.83 0.49
C ASP A 188 -6.14 16.66 1.60
N LEU A 189 -5.40 16.98 2.69
CA LEU A 189 -5.90 17.82 3.77
C LEU A 189 -6.23 19.24 3.30
N GLU A 190 -5.41 19.86 2.46
CA GLU A 190 -5.69 21.17 1.83
C GLU A 190 -7.01 21.13 1.03
N ILE A 191 -7.24 20.07 0.25
CA ILE A 191 -8.48 19.91 -0.51
C ILE A 191 -9.68 19.72 0.42
N VAL A 192 -9.55 18.92 1.48
CA VAL A 192 -10.62 18.72 2.47
C VAL A 192 -10.93 20.02 3.21
N ALA A 193 -9.91 20.80 3.58
CA ALA A 193 -10.08 22.12 4.17
C ALA A 193 -10.81 23.08 3.24
N TRP A 194 -10.46 23.08 1.94
CA TRP A 194 -11.16 23.87 0.93
C TRP A 194 -12.63 23.43 0.77
N LEU A 195 -12.92 22.14 0.71
CA LEU A 195 -14.32 21.64 0.67
C LEU A 195 -15.14 22.17 1.86
N ARG A 196 -14.56 22.13 3.08
CA ARG A 196 -15.20 22.66 4.28
C ARG A 196 -15.40 24.17 4.19
N SER A 197 -14.38 24.93 3.79
CA SER A 197 -14.47 26.40 3.64
C SER A 197 -15.48 26.83 2.56
N SER A 198 -15.76 25.96 1.60
CA SER A 198 -16.80 26.16 0.57
C SER A 198 -18.23 25.94 1.10
N GLY A 199 -18.41 25.57 2.37
CA GLY A 199 -19.72 25.39 3.00
C GLY A 199 -20.24 23.93 3.00
N LEU A 200 -19.42 22.96 2.65
CA LEU A 200 -19.77 21.54 2.78
C LEU A 200 -19.62 21.06 4.22
N THR A 201 -20.60 20.30 4.71
CA THR A 201 -20.45 19.60 5.98
C THR A 201 -19.47 18.44 5.81
N ILE A 202 -18.30 18.56 6.43
CA ILE A 202 -17.25 17.55 6.38
C ILE A 202 -17.21 16.79 7.70
N LYS A 203 -17.24 15.47 7.63
CA LYS A 203 -16.99 14.56 8.74
C LYS A 203 -15.76 13.73 8.48
N ILE A 204 -14.86 13.67 9.47
CA ILE A 204 -13.59 12.96 9.37
C ILE A 204 -13.57 11.85 10.39
N ILE A 205 -13.22 10.66 9.94
CA ILE A 205 -12.99 9.49 10.78
C ILE A 205 -11.51 9.12 10.63
N CYS A 206 -10.79 9.08 11.74
CA CYS A 206 -9.37 8.74 11.73
C CYS A 206 -8.95 8.03 13.02
N ASP A 207 -7.91 7.21 12.90
CA ASP A 207 -7.14 6.70 14.02
C ASP A 207 -5.67 7.13 13.85
N PRO A 208 -5.17 8.13 14.58
CA PRO A 208 -3.80 8.62 14.45
C PRO A 208 -2.74 7.52 14.68
N ASN A 209 -3.09 6.47 15.44
CA ASN A 209 -2.19 5.34 15.70
C ASN A 209 -2.10 4.36 14.50
N GLN A 210 -2.99 4.47 13.51
CA GLN A 210 -2.96 3.68 12.28
C GLN A 210 -2.29 4.39 11.09
N GLY A 211 -1.74 5.58 11.27
CA GLY A 211 -0.97 6.31 10.25
C GLY A 211 0.38 5.64 9.99
N ILE A 212 0.48 4.82 8.95
CA ILE A 212 1.69 4.06 8.57
C ILE A 212 2.21 4.41 7.18
N TYR A 213 1.70 5.46 6.57
CA TYR A 213 2.11 5.94 5.24
C TYR A 213 2.95 7.21 5.28
N GLY A 214 3.75 7.41 6.35
CA GLY A 214 4.68 8.54 6.49
C GLY A 214 5.63 8.68 5.30
N PHE A 215 6.04 7.56 4.68
CA PHE A 215 6.84 7.54 3.45
C PHE A 215 6.12 8.10 2.20
N ARG A 216 4.79 8.26 2.25
CA ARG A 216 3.98 8.94 1.21
C ARG A 216 3.69 10.40 1.55
N GLY A 217 4.38 10.97 2.53
CA GLY A 217 4.08 12.31 3.04
C GLY A 217 2.87 12.33 3.97
N GLY A 218 2.58 11.21 4.65
CA GLY A 218 1.53 11.11 5.66
C GLY A 218 1.79 12.09 6.80
N VAL A 219 0.80 12.85 7.13
CA VAL A 219 0.84 14.09 7.90
C VAL A 219 0.08 13.91 9.22
N ALA A 220 0.66 13.11 10.13
CA ALA A 220 0.02 12.87 11.42
C ALA A 220 -0.10 14.14 12.26
N ASP A 221 0.93 15.00 12.21
CA ASP A 221 0.97 16.25 12.96
C ASP A 221 0.03 17.30 12.33
N GLU A 222 0.00 17.39 11.00
CA GLU A 222 -0.91 18.27 10.27
C GLU A 222 -2.36 17.82 10.37
N LEU A 223 -2.62 16.51 10.47
CA LEU A 223 -3.96 15.99 10.75
C LEU A 223 -4.42 16.39 12.15
N ASP A 224 -3.54 16.36 13.14
CA ASP A 224 -3.84 16.84 14.48
C ASP A 224 -4.15 18.35 14.49
N VAL A 225 -3.31 19.15 13.82
CA VAL A 225 -3.57 20.59 13.61
C VAL A 225 -4.92 20.79 12.91
N PHE A 226 -5.21 20.02 11.88
CA PHE A 226 -6.48 20.11 11.16
C PHE A 226 -7.67 19.72 12.06
N ALA A 227 -7.53 18.67 12.89
CA ALA A 227 -8.56 18.27 13.85
C ALA A 227 -8.86 19.39 14.87
N HIS A 228 -7.86 20.19 15.25
CA HIS A 228 -8.05 21.33 16.15
C HIS A 228 -8.80 22.52 15.51
N THR A 229 -9.02 22.53 14.19
CA THR A 229 -9.91 23.50 13.52
C THR A 229 -11.40 23.21 13.72
N PHE A 230 -11.77 22.04 14.24
CA PHE A 230 -13.15 21.72 14.62
C PHE A 230 -13.39 22.14 16.07
N GLU A 231 -14.62 22.54 16.37
CA GLU A 231 -15.03 22.84 17.75
C GLU A 231 -14.85 21.59 18.64
N GLN A 232 -14.65 21.81 19.93
CA GLN A 232 -14.36 20.70 20.85
C GLN A 232 -15.51 19.70 20.93
N ASP A 233 -16.75 20.17 20.88
CA ASP A 233 -17.96 19.35 20.94
C ASP A 233 -18.17 18.54 19.66
N ASP A 234 -17.55 18.94 18.53
CA ASP A 234 -17.56 18.21 17.26
C ASP A 234 -16.47 17.13 17.18
N ARG A 235 -15.55 17.08 18.15
CA ARG A 235 -14.45 16.10 18.25
C ARG A 235 -14.88 14.92 19.12
N LEU A 236 -15.41 13.87 18.51
CA LEU A 236 -16.00 12.75 19.23
C LEU A 236 -15.01 11.58 19.33
N PRO A 237 -14.59 11.17 20.55
CA PRO A 237 -13.75 9.99 20.73
C PRO A 237 -14.54 8.72 20.43
N MET A 238 -13.94 7.81 19.64
CA MET A 238 -14.50 6.50 19.36
C MET A 238 -13.73 5.43 20.14
N SER A 239 -14.34 4.91 21.22
CA SER A 239 -13.73 3.92 22.12
C SER A 239 -14.32 2.51 21.97
N GLY A 240 -15.34 2.33 21.13
CA GLY A 240 -15.95 1.03 20.86
C GLY A 240 -15.17 0.24 19.82
N ASN A 241 -14.74 -0.98 20.16
CA ASN A 241 -14.07 -1.91 19.25
C ASN A 241 -15.00 -3.08 18.94
N PHE A 242 -15.45 -3.18 17.68
CA PHE A 242 -16.38 -4.22 17.22
C PHE A 242 -15.66 -5.42 16.61
N ARG A 243 -14.32 -5.37 16.49
CA ARG A 243 -13.49 -6.41 15.85
C ARG A 243 -12.84 -7.33 16.87
N SER A 244 -12.23 -6.76 17.90
CA SER A 244 -11.26 -7.44 18.75
C SER A 244 -11.86 -7.90 20.09
N SER A 245 -11.29 -8.96 20.66
CA SER A 245 -11.59 -9.41 22.01
C SER A 245 -11.05 -8.43 23.08
N PRO A 246 -11.53 -8.51 24.34
CA PRO A 246 -11.02 -7.67 25.43
C PRO A 246 -9.51 -7.79 25.64
N ALA A 247 -8.94 -9.01 25.50
CA ALA A 247 -7.51 -9.23 25.64
C ALA A 247 -6.71 -8.53 24.54
N ILE A 248 -7.19 -8.54 23.30
CA ILE A 248 -6.56 -7.81 22.18
C ILE A 248 -6.71 -6.31 22.39
N CYS A 249 -7.89 -5.81 22.79
CA CYS A 249 -8.09 -4.38 23.08
C CYS A 249 -7.11 -3.88 24.16
N ALA A 250 -6.91 -4.65 25.22
CA ALA A 250 -5.94 -4.33 26.26
C ALA A 250 -4.51 -4.32 25.73
N ALA A 251 -4.11 -5.33 24.94
CA ALA A 251 -2.78 -5.42 24.38
C ALA A 251 -2.47 -4.28 23.40
N ILE A 252 -3.35 -3.99 22.45
CA ILE A 252 -3.12 -2.92 21.46
C ILE A 252 -3.09 -1.54 22.10
N SER A 253 -3.79 -1.31 23.22
CA SER A 253 -3.70 -0.03 23.94
C SER A 253 -2.28 0.24 24.43
N GLN A 254 -1.52 -0.81 24.80
CA GLN A 254 -0.13 -0.69 25.24
C GLN A 254 0.85 -0.46 24.07
N LEU A 255 0.43 -0.75 22.84
CA LEU A 255 1.22 -0.49 21.63
C LEU A 255 1.09 0.96 21.13
N ARG A 256 0.22 1.76 21.74
CA ARG A 256 0.13 3.20 21.46
C ARG A 256 1.33 3.93 22.08
N PRO A 257 1.82 5.02 21.45
CA PRO A 257 2.81 5.89 22.09
C PRO A 257 2.32 6.39 23.45
N PRO A 258 3.22 6.63 24.43
CA PRO A 258 2.81 7.01 25.81
C PRO A 258 1.84 8.20 25.87
N ALA A 259 2.04 9.22 25.03
CA ALA A 259 1.18 10.41 24.98
C ALA A 259 -0.27 10.10 24.51
N SER A 260 -0.47 9.07 23.68
CA SER A 260 -1.78 8.65 23.18
C SER A 260 -2.32 7.38 23.87
N ARG A 261 -1.64 6.91 24.93
CA ARG A 261 -2.01 5.72 25.68
C ARG A 261 -3.11 6.07 26.69
N GLY A 262 -4.36 5.89 26.26
CA GLY A 262 -5.53 6.08 27.11
C GLY A 262 -6.06 4.76 27.68
N LYS A 263 -7.32 4.78 28.13
CA LYS A 263 -8.04 3.55 28.49
C LYS A 263 -8.12 2.62 27.26
N PRO A 264 -8.06 1.29 27.46
CA PRO A 264 -8.31 0.32 26.38
C PRO A 264 -9.67 0.58 25.74
N ASP A 265 -9.76 0.31 24.44
CA ASP A 265 -11.05 0.33 23.74
C ASP A 265 -11.96 -0.76 24.33
N GLN A 266 -13.25 -0.46 24.38
CA GLN A 266 -14.24 -1.42 24.87
C GLN A 266 -14.60 -2.40 23.76
N ALA A 267 -14.42 -3.70 23.96
CA ALA A 267 -14.88 -4.72 23.06
C ALA A 267 -16.41 -4.78 23.01
N LEU A 268 -17.01 -4.48 21.86
CA LEU A 268 -18.47 -4.39 21.65
C LEU A 268 -18.99 -5.34 20.57
N GLY A 269 -18.09 -5.98 19.81
CA GLY A 269 -18.42 -6.84 18.69
C GLY A 269 -18.74 -8.30 19.10
N ARG A 270 -18.69 -9.16 18.10
CA ARG A 270 -18.97 -10.60 18.28
C ARG A 270 -18.02 -11.32 19.24
N TYR A 271 -16.83 -10.76 19.48
CA TYR A 271 -15.80 -11.31 20.36
C TYR A 271 -15.72 -10.61 21.73
N LYS A 272 -16.76 -9.85 22.14
CA LYS A 272 -16.77 -9.10 23.41
C LYS A 272 -16.62 -9.98 24.65
N ASP A 273 -17.04 -11.24 24.56
CA ASP A 273 -17.00 -12.22 25.64
C ASP A 273 -15.88 -13.27 25.44
N GLU A 274 -15.00 -13.07 24.42
CA GLU A 274 -13.89 -13.98 24.12
C GLU A 274 -12.75 -13.83 25.13
N THR A 275 -12.31 -14.93 25.72
CA THR A 275 -11.32 -14.98 26.81
C THR A 275 -9.94 -15.45 26.38
N THR A 276 -9.75 -15.81 25.10
CA THR A 276 -8.45 -16.25 24.58
C THR A 276 -7.38 -15.20 24.85
N PRO A 277 -6.26 -15.54 25.51
CA PRO A 277 -5.21 -14.60 25.83
C PRO A 277 -4.39 -14.24 24.60
N VAL A 278 -3.69 -13.09 24.66
CA VAL A 278 -2.64 -12.75 23.70
C VAL A 278 -1.38 -13.55 24.05
N HIS A 279 -0.86 -14.29 23.07
CA HIS A 279 0.34 -15.11 23.21
C HIS A 279 1.60 -14.35 22.81
N LEU A 280 2.67 -14.54 23.57
CA LEU A 280 4.00 -14.03 23.26
C LEU A 280 4.91 -15.20 22.88
N LEU A 281 5.34 -15.24 21.61
CA LEU A 281 6.32 -16.19 21.11
C LEU A 281 7.72 -15.57 21.14
N SER A 282 8.57 -16.04 22.06
CA SER A 282 9.96 -15.59 22.13
C SER A 282 10.87 -16.49 21.29
N TYR A 283 11.85 -15.87 20.63
CA TYR A 283 12.89 -16.57 19.89
C TYR A 283 14.24 -15.88 20.08
N SER A 284 15.32 -16.62 19.86
CA SER A 284 16.69 -16.12 19.96
C SER A 284 17.39 -16.14 18.59
N GLY A 285 18.45 -15.37 18.45
CA GLY A 285 19.27 -15.29 17.23
C GLY A 285 19.28 -13.90 16.59
N ARG A 286 20.07 -13.75 15.52
CA ARG A 286 20.22 -12.48 14.78
C ARG A 286 19.22 -12.31 13.63
N ALA A 287 18.55 -13.37 13.23
CA ALA A 287 17.58 -13.39 12.15
C ALA A 287 16.21 -13.87 12.65
N VAL A 288 15.16 -13.60 11.88
CA VAL A 288 13.82 -14.12 12.16
C VAL A 288 13.82 -15.65 12.12
N SER A 289 13.35 -16.28 13.19
CA SER A 289 13.36 -17.73 13.30
C SER A 289 12.27 -18.39 12.45
N PRO A 290 12.60 -19.42 11.64
CA PRO A 290 11.61 -20.18 10.89
C PRO A 290 10.69 -21.03 11.78
N LYS A 291 11.01 -21.19 13.07
CA LYS A 291 10.20 -21.94 14.05
C LYS A 291 8.96 -21.16 14.52
N ILE A 292 8.86 -19.87 14.23
CA ILE A 292 7.70 -19.03 14.59
C ILE A 292 6.44 -19.56 13.90
N GLY A 293 6.50 -19.85 12.60
CA GLY A 293 5.37 -20.34 11.83
C GLY A 293 4.77 -21.64 12.39
N PRO A 294 5.56 -22.71 12.59
CA PRO A 294 5.08 -23.93 13.20
C PRO A 294 4.47 -23.74 14.60
N ALA A 295 5.10 -22.91 15.46
CA ALA A 295 4.57 -22.63 16.79
C ALA A 295 3.24 -21.88 16.74
N PHE A 296 3.12 -20.89 15.86
CA PHE A 296 1.87 -20.14 15.67
C PHE A 296 0.78 -21.01 15.03
N LEU A 297 1.14 -21.88 14.06
CA LEU A 297 0.20 -22.81 13.44
C LEU A 297 -0.41 -23.75 14.48
N ALA A 298 0.40 -24.28 15.39
CA ALA A 298 -0.07 -25.14 16.47
C ALA A 298 -1.07 -24.40 17.39
N LEU A 299 -0.81 -23.13 17.74
CA LEU A 299 -1.75 -22.30 18.50
C LEU A 299 -3.05 -22.07 17.74
N ALA A 300 -2.99 -21.70 16.47
CA ALA A 300 -4.16 -21.45 15.65
C ALA A 300 -5.02 -22.71 15.49
N GLN A 301 -4.40 -23.85 15.23
CA GLN A 301 -5.09 -25.14 15.15
C GLN A 301 -5.74 -25.54 16.48
N GLY A 302 -5.05 -25.30 17.60
CA GLY A 302 -5.62 -25.53 18.94
C GLY A 302 -6.87 -24.69 19.24
N LEU A 303 -7.02 -23.56 18.55
CA LEU A 303 -8.19 -22.67 18.62
C LEU A 303 -9.21 -22.93 17.49
N GLY A 304 -9.01 -23.95 16.66
CA GLY A 304 -9.89 -24.26 15.53
C GLY A 304 -9.83 -23.24 14.39
N ILE A 305 -8.75 -22.45 14.29
CA ILE A 305 -8.59 -21.41 13.28
C ILE A 305 -7.90 -21.99 12.04
N GLU A 306 -8.51 -21.80 10.88
CA GLU A 306 -7.97 -22.23 9.61
C GLU A 306 -6.66 -21.47 9.27
N PRO A 307 -5.63 -22.16 8.75
CA PRO A 307 -4.35 -21.51 8.41
C PRO A 307 -4.48 -20.28 7.50
N LYS A 308 -5.43 -20.31 6.54
CA LYS A 308 -5.66 -19.18 5.62
C LYS A 308 -6.11 -17.89 6.33
N ASP A 309 -6.74 -18.01 7.51
CA ASP A 309 -7.26 -16.92 8.32
C ASP A 309 -6.31 -16.53 9.48
N ALA A 310 -5.07 -17.04 9.44
CA ALA A 310 -4.04 -16.84 10.47
C ALA A 310 -2.70 -16.41 9.83
N PRO A 311 -2.59 -15.17 9.30
CA PRO A 311 -1.36 -14.70 8.65
C PRO A 311 -0.24 -14.37 9.65
N LEU A 312 1.00 -14.56 9.17
CA LEU A 312 2.22 -14.00 9.74
C LEU A 312 2.45 -12.62 9.14
N LEU A 313 2.53 -11.60 9.98
CA LEU A 313 2.63 -10.19 9.58
C LEU A 313 3.97 -9.59 10.07
N ALA A 314 4.69 -8.92 9.18
CA ALA A 314 5.91 -8.17 9.53
C ALA A 314 6.00 -6.86 8.74
N SER A 315 6.94 -6.00 9.11
CA SER A 315 7.19 -4.76 8.35
C SER A 315 7.61 -5.04 6.91
N THR A 316 8.32 -6.15 6.65
CA THR A 316 8.69 -6.60 5.30
C THR A 316 8.12 -7.98 5.02
N TRP A 317 7.81 -8.22 3.75
CA TRP A 317 7.34 -9.54 3.30
C TRP A 317 8.39 -10.63 3.56
N SER A 318 9.67 -10.33 3.41
CA SER A 318 10.75 -11.29 3.65
C SER A 318 10.79 -11.75 5.11
N SER A 319 10.63 -10.85 6.06
CA SER A 319 10.57 -11.19 7.48
C SER A 319 9.37 -12.11 7.81
N ALA A 320 8.20 -11.82 7.26
CA ALA A 320 7.02 -12.67 7.42
C ALA A 320 7.22 -14.05 6.77
N SER A 321 7.83 -14.10 5.58
CA SER A 321 8.14 -15.34 4.87
C SER A 321 9.16 -16.19 5.60
N ASN A 322 10.20 -15.58 6.15
CA ASN A 322 11.20 -16.28 6.96
C ASN A 322 10.57 -16.88 8.23
N ALA A 323 9.66 -16.15 8.89
CA ALA A 323 8.90 -16.67 10.01
C ALA A 323 8.03 -17.87 9.64
N ALA A 324 7.49 -17.88 8.40
CA ALA A 324 6.72 -19.00 7.86
C ALA A 324 7.59 -20.23 7.47
N GLY A 325 8.90 -20.15 7.65
CA GLY A 325 9.85 -21.19 7.23
C GLY A 325 10.26 -21.11 5.76
N ARG A 326 9.92 -20.01 5.05
CA ARG A 326 10.29 -19.80 3.64
C ARG A 326 11.49 -18.85 3.58
N ARG A 327 12.61 -19.29 3.01
CA ARG A 327 13.78 -18.40 2.89
C ARG A 327 13.48 -17.24 1.93
N ALA A 328 13.60 -16.03 2.41
CA ALA A 328 13.39 -14.82 1.63
C ALA A 328 14.38 -13.71 2.06
N VAL A 329 14.82 -12.90 1.09
CA VAL A 329 15.63 -11.69 1.30
C VAL A 329 14.92 -10.49 0.66
N ASP A 330 15.10 -9.28 1.17
CA ASP A 330 14.34 -8.13 0.70
C ASP A 330 14.63 -7.80 -0.77
N VAL A 331 15.89 -7.82 -1.18
CA VAL A 331 16.29 -7.61 -2.59
C VAL A 331 17.49 -8.49 -2.91
N PRO A 332 17.32 -9.66 -3.53
CA PRO A 332 18.45 -10.42 -4.06
C PRO A 332 19.16 -9.62 -5.15
N SER A 333 20.48 -9.48 -5.03
CA SER A 333 21.33 -8.89 -6.08
C SER A 333 21.58 -9.85 -7.24
N ASP A 334 21.61 -11.14 -6.94
CA ASP A 334 21.79 -12.21 -7.92
C ASP A 334 20.48 -12.52 -8.66
N LYS A 335 20.55 -12.58 -10.01
CA LYS A 335 19.36 -12.80 -10.86
C LYS A 335 18.73 -14.19 -10.70
N THR A 336 19.53 -15.20 -10.36
CA THR A 336 19.05 -16.57 -10.12
C THR A 336 18.26 -16.64 -8.84
N LEU A 337 18.77 -16.04 -7.75
CA LEU A 337 18.06 -15.93 -6.49
C LEU A 337 16.81 -15.04 -6.61
N LEU A 338 16.89 -13.95 -7.37
CA LEU A 338 15.75 -13.08 -7.65
C LEU A 338 14.62 -13.84 -8.38
N LEU A 339 14.98 -14.69 -9.36
CA LEU A 339 14.02 -15.54 -10.06
C LEU A 339 13.37 -16.54 -9.09
N ALA A 340 14.19 -17.30 -8.36
CA ALA A 340 13.70 -18.29 -7.41
C ALA A 340 12.75 -17.66 -6.38
N GLN A 341 13.13 -16.55 -5.78
CA GLN A 341 12.28 -15.83 -4.84
C GLN A 341 10.97 -15.31 -5.48
N SER A 342 11.04 -14.81 -6.72
CA SER A 342 9.85 -14.33 -7.43
C SER A 342 8.89 -15.47 -7.76
N VAL A 343 9.40 -16.64 -8.14
CA VAL A 343 8.60 -17.85 -8.38
C VAL A 343 7.96 -18.34 -7.09
N MET A 344 8.73 -18.48 -6.00
CA MET A 344 8.21 -18.95 -4.71
C MET A 344 7.16 -17.99 -4.14
N SER A 345 7.40 -16.67 -4.28
CA SER A 345 6.42 -15.64 -3.90
C SER A 345 5.15 -15.71 -4.74
N PHE A 346 5.27 -15.96 -6.06
CA PHE A 346 4.14 -16.12 -6.95
C PHE A 346 3.30 -17.34 -6.58
N LEU A 347 3.91 -18.50 -6.36
CA LEU A 347 3.21 -19.73 -5.98
C LEU A 347 2.44 -19.55 -4.67
N SER A 348 3.10 -19.00 -3.64
CA SER A 348 2.47 -18.73 -2.33
C SER A 348 1.30 -17.74 -2.43
N ALA A 349 1.44 -16.66 -3.20
CA ALA A 349 0.40 -15.66 -3.35
C ALA A 349 -0.75 -16.13 -4.27
N PHE A 350 -0.45 -17.03 -5.20
CA PHE A 350 -1.47 -17.63 -6.06
C PHE A 350 -2.43 -18.49 -5.25
N ASP A 351 -1.91 -19.26 -4.30
CA ASP A 351 -2.69 -20.08 -3.39
C ASP A 351 -3.48 -19.23 -2.37
N ALA A 352 -2.91 -18.09 -1.94
CA ALA A 352 -3.54 -17.14 -1.00
C ALA A 352 -4.52 -16.14 -1.65
N GLY A 353 -4.72 -16.19 -2.98
CA GLY A 353 -5.65 -15.29 -3.69
C GLY A 353 -5.09 -13.89 -4.02
N ASN A 354 -3.91 -13.50 -3.53
CA ASN A 354 -3.29 -12.19 -3.81
C ASN A 354 -2.41 -12.22 -5.08
N ARG A 355 -3.05 -12.45 -6.22
CA ARG A 355 -2.39 -12.83 -7.48
C ARG A 355 -1.74 -11.68 -8.22
N ARG A 356 -2.34 -10.47 -8.17
CA ARG A 356 -1.97 -9.35 -9.06
C ARG A 356 -0.55 -8.85 -8.84
N GLU A 357 -0.19 -8.60 -7.59
CA GLU A 357 1.14 -8.05 -7.24
C GLU A 357 2.24 -9.08 -7.48
N ALA A 358 2.03 -10.33 -7.06
CA ALA A 358 2.98 -11.41 -7.23
C ALA A 358 3.24 -11.72 -8.71
N LEU A 359 2.20 -11.69 -9.55
CA LEU A 359 2.30 -11.85 -10.99
C LEU A 359 3.11 -10.71 -11.63
N GLY A 360 2.85 -9.46 -11.24
CA GLY A 360 3.62 -8.31 -11.73
C GLY A 360 5.10 -8.35 -11.29
N ARG A 361 5.38 -8.87 -10.10
CA ARG A 361 6.76 -9.07 -9.60
C ARG A 361 7.49 -10.13 -10.43
N LEU A 362 6.85 -11.27 -10.69
CA LEU A 362 7.44 -12.33 -11.53
C LEU A 362 7.67 -11.83 -12.95
N HIS A 363 6.70 -11.15 -13.57
CA HIS A 363 6.86 -10.58 -14.91
C HIS A 363 8.05 -9.62 -15.00
N ARG A 364 8.19 -8.69 -14.05
CA ARG A 364 9.33 -7.78 -13.97
C ARG A 364 10.65 -8.52 -13.89
N THR A 365 10.72 -9.58 -13.09
CA THR A 365 11.91 -10.42 -12.96
C THR A 365 12.25 -11.13 -14.28
N VAL A 366 11.27 -11.69 -14.96
CA VAL A 366 11.44 -12.31 -16.28
C VAL A 366 11.98 -11.31 -17.30
N LEU A 367 11.41 -10.11 -17.37
CA LEU A 367 11.88 -9.04 -18.26
C LEU A 367 13.32 -8.61 -17.96
N MET A 368 13.71 -8.52 -16.69
CA MET A 368 15.10 -8.23 -16.28
C MET A 368 16.06 -9.34 -16.69
N ILE A 369 15.65 -10.59 -16.60
CA ILE A 369 16.45 -11.74 -17.01
C ILE A 369 16.55 -11.78 -18.54
N ARG A 370 15.48 -11.57 -19.26
CA ARG A 370 15.47 -11.52 -20.73
C ARG A 370 16.19 -10.28 -21.30
N GLY A 371 16.44 -9.25 -20.46
CA GLY A 371 17.16 -8.03 -20.85
C GLY A 371 16.31 -6.95 -21.49
N HIS A 372 14.99 -7.06 -21.41
CA HIS A 372 14.06 -6.03 -21.88
C HIS A 372 14.10 -4.77 -21.01
N ILE A 373 14.44 -4.94 -19.73
CA ILE A 373 14.68 -3.86 -18.77
C ILE A 373 15.97 -4.12 -18.00
N ALA A 374 16.73 -3.07 -17.71
CA ALA A 374 17.96 -3.18 -16.94
C ALA A 374 17.69 -3.13 -15.42
N GLN A 375 16.69 -2.37 -14.99
CA GLN A 375 16.38 -2.14 -13.58
C GLN A 375 14.86 -2.11 -13.34
N LYS A 376 14.48 -2.30 -12.08
CA LYS A 376 13.06 -2.39 -11.67
C LYS A 376 12.23 -1.16 -12.05
N GLY A 377 12.80 0.04 -11.98
CA GLY A 377 12.14 1.30 -12.33
C GLY A 377 11.71 1.39 -13.79
N GLU A 378 12.37 0.69 -14.71
CA GLU A 378 12.02 0.70 -16.15
C GLU A 378 10.75 -0.12 -16.48
N TYR A 379 10.29 -0.96 -15.56
CA TYR A 379 9.20 -1.89 -15.79
C TYR A 379 7.93 -1.20 -16.30
N ARG A 380 7.54 -0.11 -15.67
CA ARG A 380 6.33 0.62 -16.06
C ARG A 380 6.47 1.28 -17.43
N THR A 381 7.61 1.89 -17.68
CA THR A 381 7.92 2.50 -18.97
C THR A 381 7.90 1.44 -20.08
N HIS A 382 8.43 0.24 -19.80
CA HIS A 382 8.38 -0.89 -20.72
C HIS A 382 6.94 -1.31 -21.03
N LEU A 383 6.08 -1.49 -20.01
CA LEU A 383 4.67 -1.85 -20.22
C LEU A 383 3.93 -0.85 -21.10
N ILE A 384 4.15 0.46 -20.88
CA ILE A 384 3.52 1.51 -21.68
C ILE A 384 3.97 1.44 -23.15
N LYS A 385 5.28 1.25 -23.38
CA LYS A 385 5.85 1.19 -24.74
C LYS A 385 5.46 -0.06 -25.53
N SER A 386 5.30 -1.18 -24.82
CA SER A 386 4.99 -2.48 -25.44
C SER A 386 3.49 -2.77 -25.53
N GLU A 387 2.62 -1.78 -25.26
CA GLU A 387 1.16 -1.98 -25.16
C GLU A 387 0.75 -3.06 -24.15
N GLY A 388 1.68 -3.43 -23.25
CA GLY A 388 1.48 -4.47 -22.24
C GLY A 388 0.52 -4.09 -21.10
N GLU A 389 -0.01 -2.88 -21.09
CA GLU A 389 -0.97 -2.40 -20.06
C GLU A 389 -2.27 -3.23 -20.05
N GLY A 390 -2.69 -3.76 -21.23
CA GLY A 390 -3.86 -4.64 -21.36
C GLY A 390 -3.70 -6.01 -20.68
N GLY A 391 -2.49 -6.37 -20.29
CA GLY A 391 -2.22 -7.61 -19.55
C GLY A 391 -2.14 -8.88 -20.41
N GLY A 392 -1.95 -8.78 -21.71
CA GLY A 392 -1.76 -9.91 -22.63
C GLY A 392 -0.57 -10.83 -22.27
N TRP A 393 0.40 -10.31 -21.55
CA TRP A 393 1.55 -11.05 -21.01
C TRP A 393 1.21 -12.03 -19.86
N ARG A 394 0.04 -11.87 -19.21
CA ARG A 394 -0.30 -12.64 -18.00
C ARG A 394 -0.35 -14.15 -18.19
N PRO A 395 -0.94 -14.72 -19.26
CA PRO A 395 -0.96 -16.18 -19.48
C PRO A 395 0.44 -16.78 -19.54
N GLU A 396 1.37 -16.13 -20.25
CA GLU A 396 2.76 -16.60 -20.36
C GLU A 396 3.45 -16.62 -18.99
N ILE A 397 3.32 -15.53 -18.21
CA ILE A 397 3.98 -15.46 -16.90
C ILE A 397 3.37 -16.42 -15.89
N ILE A 398 2.07 -16.67 -15.95
CA ILE A 398 1.42 -17.72 -15.15
C ILE A 398 2.00 -19.09 -15.53
N ALA A 399 2.11 -19.40 -16.82
CA ALA A 399 2.69 -20.65 -17.29
C ALA A 399 4.15 -20.82 -16.85
N ILE A 400 4.98 -19.77 -16.95
CA ILE A 400 6.36 -19.78 -16.45
C ILE A 400 6.39 -20.04 -14.94
N GLY A 401 5.58 -19.34 -14.15
CA GLY A 401 5.51 -19.50 -12.70
C GLY A 401 5.12 -20.93 -12.29
N GLN A 402 4.14 -21.50 -12.94
CA GLN A 402 3.70 -22.90 -12.71
C GLN A 402 4.77 -23.91 -13.17
N ALA A 403 5.36 -23.71 -14.35
CA ALA A 403 6.38 -24.59 -14.87
C ALA A 403 7.68 -24.57 -14.04
N LEU A 404 7.93 -23.49 -13.28
CA LEU A 404 9.09 -23.37 -12.36
C LEU A 404 8.74 -23.79 -10.91
N LYS A 405 7.57 -24.32 -10.65
CA LYS A 405 7.27 -24.91 -9.34
C LYS A 405 8.31 -26.00 -9.03
N PRO A 406 9.02 -25.94 -7.87
CA PRO A 406 9.94 -27.00 -7.49
C PRO A 406 9.23 -28.35 -7.38
N THR A 407 9.87 -29.40 -7.84
CA THR A 407 9.36 -30.78 -7.77
C THR A 407 10.09 -31.59 -6.70
N ALA A 408 9.42 -32.58 -6.12
CA ALA A 408 10.04 -33.42 -5.10
C ALA A 408 11.28 -34.14 -5.64
N GLY A 409 12.40 -34.03 -4.93
CA GLY A 409 13.68 -34.62 -5.33
C GLY A 409 14.47 -33.85 -6.40
N GLU A 410 13.96 -32.71 -6.90
CA GLU A 410 14.65 -31.85 -7.86
C GLU A 410 15.83 -31.13 -7.19
N THR A 411 17.01 -31.24 -7.79
CA THR A 411 18.19 -30.49 -7.31
C THR A 411 18.13 -29.02 -7.79
N ALA A 412 18.87 -28.13 -7.12
CA ALA A 412 19.00 -26.72 -7.51
C ALA A 412 19.50 -26.57 -8.96
N ASP A 413 20.43 -27.40 -9.39
CA ASP A 413 20.98 -27.37 -10.76
C ASP A 413 19.98 -27.86 -11.80
N GLN A 414 19.15 -28.85 -11.48
CA GLN A 414 18.06 -29.30 -12.37
C GLN A 414 17.02 -28.21 -12.51
N TRP A 415 16.61 -27.58 -11.42
CA TRP A 415 15.68 -26.44 -11.47
C TRP A 415 16.23 -25.28 -12.29
N LEU A 416 17.51 -24.93 -12.08
CA LEU A 416 18.19 -23.86 -12.82
C LEU A 416 18.27 -24.17 -14.31
N SER A 417 18.54 -25.41 -14.68
CA SER A 417 18.60 -25.87 -16.08
C SER A 417 17.22 -25.72 -16.73
N ARG A 418 16.15 -26.10 -16.03
CA ARG A 418 14.76 -25.91 -16.49
C ARG A 418 14.41 -24.43 -16.64
N ALA A 419 14.81 -23.60 -15.70
CA ALA A 419 14.61 -22.15 -15.75
C ALA A 419 15.31 -21.51 -16.95
N ARG A 420 16.55 -21.93 -17.25
CA ARG A 420 17.30 -21.48 -18.42
C ARG A 420 16.60 -21.84 -19.73
N VAL A 421 16.10 -23.06 -19.86
CA VAL A 421 15.33 -23.49 -21.05
C VAL A 421 14.08 -22.64 -21.26
N LEU A 422 13.30 -22.43 -20.21
CA LEU A 422 12.05 -21.67 -20.28
C LEU A 422 12.27 -20.17 -20.61
N LEU A 423 13.35 -19.59 -20.06
CA LEU A 423 13.61 -18.15 -20.20
C LEU A 423 14.54 -17.80 -21.35
N ASN A 424 15.05 -18.78 -22.10
CA ASN A 424 15.93 -18.54 -23.24
C ASN A 424 15.21 -17.92 -24.45
N ARG A 425 13.90 -17.85 -24.45
CA ARG A 425 13.11 -17.17 -25.47
C ARG A 425 13.16 -15.66 -25.27
N ASP A 426 13.11 -14.92 -26.36
CA ASP A 426 13.00 -13.45 -26.38
C ASP A 426 14.11 -12.72 -25.62
N LEU A 427 15.34 -13.26 -25.66
CA LEU A 427 16.51 -12.61 -25.10
C LEU A 427 16.90 -11.36 -25.91
N VAL A 428 17.14 -10.27 -25.19
CA VAL A 428 17.64 -9.00 -25.77
C VAL A 428 19.06 -8.72 -25.27
N GLY A 429 19.92 -8.25 -26.20
CA GLY A 429 21.33 -7.95 -25.91
C GLY A 429 22.25 -9.15 -26.13
N THR A 430 23.53 -9.00 -25.76
CA THR A 430 24.62 -9.96 -26.11
C THR A 430 24.81 -11.08 -25.09
N LEU A 431 24.28 -10.96 -23.87
CA LEU A 431 24.48 -11.97 -22.83
C LEU A 431 23.56 -13.17 -23.04
N THR A 432 24.14 -14.36 -22.97
CA THR A 432 23.41 -15.63 -23.01
C THR A 432 22.61 -15.85 -21.72
N ILE A 433 21.62 -16.74 -21.74
CA ILE A 433 20.83 -17.09 -20.55
C ILE A 433 21.73 -17.65 -19.42
N ASN A 434 22.75 -18.42 -19.75
CA ASN A 434 23.70 -18.97 -18.77
C ASN A 434 24.56 -17.89 -18.07
N GLN A 435 24.86 -16.81 -18.79
CA GLN A 435 25.56 -15.66 -18.21
C GLN A 435 24.64 -14.84 -17.31
N ARG A 436 23.34 -14.86 -17.53
CA ARG A 436 22.33 -14.12 -16.75
C ARG A 436 21.84 -14.90 -15.53
N LEU A 437 21.65 -16.21 -15.67
CA LEU A 437 21.27 -17.12 -14.60
C LEU A 437 22.46 -18.02 -14.26
N ARG A 438 23.26 -17.62 -13.30
CA ARG A 438 24.45 -18.36 -12.83
C ARG A 438 24.10 -19.31 -11.70
N THR A 439 24.91 -20.34 -11.52
CA THR A 439 24.84 -21.19 -10.31
C THR A 439 25.07 -20.36 -9.07
N ASN A 440 24.29 -20.63 -8.02
CA ASN A 440 24.39 -19.96 -6.75
C ASN A 440 24.18 -20.97 -5.63
N ALA A 441 25.12 -21.01 -4.68
CA ALA A 441 25.09 -21.97 -3.56
C ALA A 441 23.86 -21.86 -2.66
N GLU A 442 23.21 -20.70 -2.64
CA GLU A 442 22.00 -20.46 -1.84
C GLU A 442 20.71 -20.89 -2.54
N LEU A 443 20.78 -21.26 -3.84
CA LEU A 443 19.61 -21.57 -4.64
C LEU A 443 18.81 -22.73 -4.05
N GLY A 444 19.47 -23.82 -3.65
CA GLY A 444 18.81 -24.97 -3.02
C GLY A 444 18.02 -24.57 -1.79
N ALA A 445 18.61 -23.78 -0.90
CA ALA A 445 17.95 -23.30 0.29
C ALA A 445 16.76 -22.35 -0.01
N MET A 446 16.82 -21.61 -1.13
CA MET A 446 15.72 -20.72 -1.57
C MET A 446 14.53 -21.52 -2.12
N LEU A 447 14.77 -22.65 -2.76
CA LEU A 447 13.76 -23.53 -3.34
C LEU A 447 13.16 -24.54 -2.35
N THR A 448 13.84 -24.76 -1.21
CA THR A 448 13.38 -25.74 -0.20
C THR A 448 12.24 -25.17 0.62
N THR A 449 11.14 -25.95 0.72
CA THR A 449 9.95 -25.62 1.52
C THR A 449 9.77 -26.57 2.71
N GLU A 450 10.77 -27.38 3.04
CA GLU A 450 10.67 -28.44 4.07
C GLU A 450 10.22 -27.97 5.46
N GLN A 451 10.49 -26.71 5.81
CA GLN A 451 10.03 -26.09 7.05
C GLN A 451 8.88 -25.08 6.84
N ALA A 452 8.42 -24.92 5.60
CA ALA A 452 7.41 -23.93 5.29
C ALA A 452 6.04 -24.38 5.78
N THR A 453 5.38 -23.51 6.52
CA THR A 453 3.97 -23.68 6.88
C THR A 453 3.08 -23.19 5.72
N ASN A 454 1.83 -23.64 5.68
CA ASN A 454 0.80 -23.13 4.77
C ASN A 454 0.19 -21.79 5.23
N LEU A 455 0.72 -21.20 6.30
CA LEU A 455 0.29 -19.89 6.80
C LEU A 455 0.58 -18.78 5.76
N PRO A 456 -0.36 -17.87 5.51
CA PRO A 456 -0.08 -16.67 4.70
C PRO A 456 1.00 -15.82 5.36
N ALA A 457 1.91 -15.27 4.55
CA ALA A 457 2.93 -14.34 4.99
C ALA A 457 2.80 -13.02 4.23
N SER A 458 2.61 -11.92 4.94
CA SER A 458 2.33 -10.62 4.33
C SER A 458 3.05 -9.48 5.03
N SER A 459 3.30 -8.40 4.29
CA SER A 459 3.69 -7.15 4.93
C SER A 459 2.47 -6.49 5.61
N ILE A 460 2.72 -5.74 6.68
CA ILE A 460 1.67 -5.03 7.43
C ILE A 460 0.89 -4.07 6.51
N HIS A 461 1.56 -3.41 5.57
CA HIS A 461 0.90 -2.53 4.60
C HIS A 461 -0.09 -3.25 3.67
N ALA A 462 0.21 -4.49 3.31
CA ALA A 462 -0.62 -5.26 2.38
C ALA A 462 -1.95 -5.74 3.01
N VAL A 463 -2.01 -5.81 4.34
CA VAL A 463 -3.18 -6.29 5.08
C VAL A 463 -3.96 -5.17 5.76
N LYS A 464 -3.59 -3.91 5.56
CA LYS A 464 -4.35 -2.78 6.09
C LYS A 464 -5.76 -2.79 5.48
N GLY A 465 -6.78 -2.66 6.34
CA GLY A 465 -8.20 -2.77 5.95
C GLY A 465 -8.76 -4.20 5.97
N LEU A 466 -7.92 -5.24 6.11
CA LEU A 466 -8.38 -6.62 6.24
C LEU A 466 -8.61 -7.01 7.70
N GLU A 467 -9.33 -8.11 7.91
CA GLU A 467 -9.60 -8.72 9.23
C GLU A 467 -9.30 -10.22 9.17
N PHE A 468 -8.74 -10.75 10.27
CA PHE A 468 -8.37 -12.18 10.37
C PHE A 468 -8.83 -12.74 11.71
N SER A 469 -8.99 -14.07 11.75
CA SER A 469 -9.36 -14.78 12.99
C SER A 469 -8.20 -14.83 14.00
N ALA A 470 -6.96 -14.85 13.51
CA ALA A 470 -5.75 -14.68 14.33
C ALA A 470 -4.65 -14.04 13.51
N VAL A 471 -3.72 -13.32 14.17
CA VAL A 471 -2.51 -12.78 13.54
C VAL A 471 -1.29 -13.05 14.38
N CYS A 472 -0.15 -13.34 13.75
CA CYS A 472 1.14 -13.34 14.41
C CYS A 472 1.98 -12.15 13.91
N VAL A 473 2.23 -11.20 14.78
CA VAL A 473 3.07 -10.02 14.48
C VAL A 473 4.53 -10.37 14.73
N VAL A 474 5.31 -10.42 13.67
CA VAL A 474 6.72 -10.82 13.70
C VAL A 474 7.62 -9.58 13.79
N LEU A 475 8.40 -9.49 14.85
CA LEU A 475 9.36 -8.41 15.08
C LEU A 475 10.79 -8.95 14.85
N PRO A 476 11.52 -8.46 13.80
CA PRO A 476 12.93 -8.79 13.63
C PRO A 476 13.77 -8.31 14.84
N PRO A 477 14.81 -9.07 15.26
CA PRO A 477 15.60 -8.73 16.46
C PRO A 477 16.18 -7.32 16.44
N GLN A 478 16.64 -6.85 15.26
CA GLN A 478 17.23 -5.52 15.10
C GLN A 478 16.25 -4.38 15.35
N THR A 479 14.96 -4.60 15.13
CA THR A 479 13.91 -3.57 15.27
C THR A 479 13.12 -3.70 16.57
N ALA A 480 13.11 -4.89 17.18
CA ALA A 480 12.32 -5.14 18.40
C ALA A 480 12.71 -4.23 19.56
N GLY A 481 14.02 -4.07 19.83
CA GLY A 481 14.52 -3.17 20.88
C GLY A 481 14.11 -1.71 20.63
N GLN A 482 14.26 -1.24 19.41
CA GLN A 482 13.90 0.13 19.02
C GLN A 482 12.39 0.41 19.18
N ILE A 483 11.54 -0.56 18.84
CA ILE A 483 10.10 -0.45 19.04
C ILE A 483 9.76 -0.41 20.54
N LEU A 484 10.42 -1.24 21.35
CA LEU A 484 10.25 -1.21 22.80
C LEU A 484 10.67 0.14 23.40
N ASP A 485 11.73 0.77 22.88
CA ASP A 485 12.17 2.10 23.32
C ASP A 485 11.11 3.17 23.02
N VAL A 486 10.46 3.12 21.83
CA VAL A 486 9.32 4.00 21.52
C VAL A 486 8.16 3.75 22.49
N LEU A 487 7.82 2.49 22.74
CA LEU A 487 6.72 2.15 23.64
C LEU A 487 7.00 2.56 25.10
N LYS A 488 8.26 2.69 25.49
CA LYS A 488 8.70 3.24 26.78
C LYS A 488 8.84 4.77 26.79
N GLY A 489 8.74 5.42 25.62
CA GLY A 489 8.94 6.87 25.50
C GLY A 489 10.40 7.31 25.51
N VAL A 490 11.35 6.40 25.34
CA VAL A 490 12.80 6.67 25.37
C VAL A 490 13.32 7.29 24.09
N ASN A 491 12.85 6.79 22.93
CA ASN A 491 13.25 7.29 21.62
C ASN A 491 12.05 7.46 20.70
N MET A 492 11.69 8.73 20.43
CA MET A 492 10.50 9.13 19.69
C MET A 492 10.83 9.66 18.28
N SER A 493 11.92 9.18 17.65
CA SER A 493 12.19 9.58 16.26
C SER A 493 11.03 9.17 15.33
N PRO A 494 10.67 9.99 14.33
CA PRO A 494 9.51 9.74 13.45
C PRO A 494 9.50 8.36 12.80
N LYS A 495 10.67 7.88 12.35
CA LYS A 495 10.83 6.56 11.74
C LYS A 495 10.53 5.41 12.72
N LEU A 496 10.94 5.55 13.97
CA LEU A 496 10.71 4.53 15.00
C LEU A 496 9.26 4.54 15.47
N VAL A 497 8.66 5.71 15.61
CA VAL A 497 7.22 5.87 15.92
C VAL A 497 6.37 5.22 14.82
N GLU A 498 6.72 5.41 13.54
CA GLU A 498 6.04 4.72 12.44
C GLU A 498 6.22 3.19 12.54
N GLY A 499 7.40 2.72 12.95
CA GLY A 499 7.64 1.30 13.23
C GLY A 499 6.70 0.74 14.31
N ALA A 500 6.51 1.47 15.41
CA ALA A 500 5.58 1.09 16.49
C ALA A 500 4.12 1.12 16.02
N ARG A 501 3.72 2.12 15.23
CA ARG A 501 2.39 2.16 14.60
C ARG A 501 2.12 0.97 13.69
N LYS A 502 3.13 0.49 12.94
CA LYS A 502 3.00 -0.75 12.14
C LYS A 502 2.66 -1.95 13.01
N VAL A 503 3.28 -2.08 14.18
CA VAL A 503 2.97 -3.16 15.13
C VAL A 503 1.54 -3.03 15.66
N TYR A 504 1.12 -1.82 16.03
CA TYR A 504 -0.27 -1.53 16.44
C TYR A 504 -1.27 -1.92 15.34
N VAL A 505 -1.04 -1.49 14.10
CA VAL A 505 -1.90 -1.84 12.96
C VAL A 505 -1.98 -3.35 12.79
N ALA A 506 -0.85 -4.07 12.81
CA ALA A 506 -0.83 -5.51 12.63
C ALA A 506 -1.59 -6.25 13.75
N ALA A 507 -1.37 -5.84 15.01
CA ALA A 507 -2.01 -6.48 16.16
C ALA A 507 -3.52 -6.19 16.27
N SER A 508 -4.00 -5.16 15.58
CA SER A 508 -5.42 -4.80 15.52
C SER A 508 -6.19 -5.45 14.36
N ARG A 509 -5.56 -6.37 13.60
CA ARG A 509 -6.17 -7.07 12.44
C ARG A 509 -6.63 -8.45 12.83
#